data_69bdc59697d715e35774f4f81ff7a405
#
_entry.id   69bdc59697d715e35774f4f81ff7a405
#
_cell.length_a   1.000
_cell.length_b   1.000
_cell.length_c   1.000
_cell.angle_alpha   90.00
_cell.angle_beta   90.00
_cell.angle_gamma   90.00
#
_symmetry.space_group_name_H-M   'P 1'
#
loop_
_entity.id
_entity.type
_entity.pdbx_description
1 polymer ?
#
loop_
_entity_poly.entity_id
_entity_poly.type
_entity_poly.pdbx_seq_one_letter_code
_entity_poly.pdbx_strand_id
1 'polypeptide(L)'
;MTQHDDQPAPMTFTAAPALSGGITVPGDKSISHRSLMLSALAVGASRVEGLLEGEDVLATAAAMRAMGAEVRRDAEGVWHIHGVGVGGLLQPRTALDMGNSGTSTRLLMGLLASHDLTATFVGDASLSKRPMARVTEPLSQMGASFSASPGDRLPLTMKGACPAVPLDYRLPVASAQVKSAILLAGLNTPGITRIVEPIATRDHSERMLKGFGADLAVEVEGDGTRIITLAGEAELRPQQIVVPGDPSSAAFPVVAALLVPGSKVTIANVGLNATRAGLIDLLREMGGAIEVVNPREVGGEPVGDLVVTASALTGVTPDPVRAPSMIDEYPVAFVAAALAEGRSVFRGLEELRVKESDRIATMAQGLRAIGVQVEELEDGIIIEGSGGAPLAGGGPIATRLDHRIAMSFAVAGLVSKNGV
;
A
#
# COMPACT_ATOMS: atom_id res chain seq x y z
N MET A 1 17.91 -4.59 20.42
CA MET A 1 17.11 -3.36 20.65
C MET A 1 17.98 -2.19 20.26
N THR A 2 17.93 -1.79 19.01
CA THR A 2 18.49 -0.50 18.59
C THR A 2 17.44 0.55 18.96
N GLN A 3 17.75 1.37 19.97
CA GLN A 3 17.02 2.63 20.20
C GLN A 3 17.15 3.44 18.90
N HIS A 4 16.09 3.50 18.10
CA HIS A 4 15.98 4.57 17.12
C HIS A 4 15.92 5.86 17.95
N ASP A 5 16.88 6.73 17.70
CA ASP A 5 16.92 8.07 18.28
C ASP A 5 15.71 8.82 17.74
N ASP A 6 14.64 8.94 18.53
CA ASP A 6 13.36 9.61 18.17
C ASP A 6 13.53 11.13 18.05
N GLN A 7 14.75 11.61 17.88
CA GLN A 7 15.03 13.02 17.67
C GLN A 7 14.67 13.42 16.23
N PRO A 8 13.91 14.49 16.03
CA PRO A 8 13.62 15.00 14.69
C PRO A 8 14.92 15.31 13.95
N ALA A 9 15.12 14.69 12.78
CA ALA A 9 16.24 15.02 11.88
C ALA A 9 15.69 15.97 10.79
N PRO A 10 15.80 17.30 10.95
CA PRO A 10 15.31 18.24 9.97
C PRO A 10 16.13 18.14 8.69
N MET A 11 15.42 18.05 7.55
CA MET A 11 16.01 18.09 6.22
C MET A 11 15.41 19.29 5.47
N THR A 12 16.21 19.98 4.69
CA THR A 12 15.75 21.11 3.87
C THR A 12 15.84 20.75 2.39
N PHE A 13 14.76 20.96 1.67
CA PHE A 13 14.69 20.77 0.23
C PHE A 13 14.51 22.16 -0.42
N THR A 14 15.30 22.44 -1.44
CA THR A 14 15.33 23.74 -2.13
C THR A 14 15.05 23.57 -3.61
N ALA A 15 14.75 24.67 -4.29
CA ALA A 15 14.49 24.70 -5.72
C ALA A 15 15.55 23.92 -6.52
N ALA A 16 15.07 23.03 -7.37
CA ALA A 16 15.91 22.16 -8.18
C ALA A 16 16.03 22.67 -9.63
N PRO A 17 17.19 22.40 -10.31
CA PRO A 17 17.26 22.52 -11.75
C PRO A 17 16.39 21.46 -12.42
N ALA A 18 16.24 21.54 -13.75
CA ALA A 18 15.51 20.56 -14.53
C ALA A 18 15.99 19.13 -14.22
N LEU A 19 15.04 18.24 -13.91
CA LEU A 19 15.31 16.82 -13.65
C LEU A 19 15.38 16.06 -14.96
N SER A 20 16.37 15.16 -15.11
CA SER A 20 16.55 14.37 -16.32
C SER A 20 17.13 13.00 -16.04
N GLY A 21 16.97 12.08 -16.97
CA GLY A 21 17.54 10.74 -16.90
C GLY A 21 16.51 9.66 -16.61
N GLY A 22 17.00 8.48 -16.27
CA GLY A 22 16.19 7.30 -15.94
C GLY A 22 16.41 6.86 -14.51
N ILE A 23 15.35 6.46 -13.84
CA ILE A 23 15.38 5.90 -12.49
C ILE A 23 14.52 4.63 -12.40
N THR A 24 14.80 3.82 -11.39
CA THR A 24 13.92 2.78 -10.90
C THR A 24 13.42 3.16 -9.51
N VAL A 25 12.26 2.66 -9.13
CA VAL A 25 11.74 2.83 -7.78
C VAL A 25 11.73 1.50 -7.04
N PRO A 26 11.69 1.51 -5.70
CA PRO A 26 11.58 0.28 -4.92
C PRO A 26 10.38 -0.58 -5.34
N GLY A 27 10.48 -1.88 -5.12
CA GLY A 27 9.42 -2.83 -5.44
C GLY A 27 8.11 -2.54 -4.70
N ASP A 28 6.97 -2.92 -5.29
CA ASP A 28 5.65 -2.72 -4.69
C ASP A 28 5.55 -3.42 -3.34
N LYS A 29 5.19 -2.64 -2.30
CA LYS A 29 5.09 -3.11 -0.92
C LYS A 29 4.05 -4.22 -0.78
N SER A 30 2.89 -4.04 -1.39
CA SER A 30 1.76 -4.98 -1.29
C SER A 30 2.06 -6.33 -1.95
N ILE A 31 2.75 -6.30 -3.09
CA ILE A 31 3.19 -7.50 -3.81
C ILE A 31 4.33 -8.16 -3.03
N SER A 32 5.28 -7.39 -2.47
CA SER A 32 6.39 -7.92 -1.68
C SER A 32 5.92 -8.72 -0.47
N HIS A 33 4.97 -8.20 0.32
CA HIS A 33 4.38 -8.95 1.44
C HIS A 33 3.76 -10.27 0.98
N ARG A 34 2.97 -10.22 -0.09
CA ARG A 34 2.27 -11.41 -0.62
C ARG A 34 3.23 -12.41 -1.22
N SER A 35 4.30 -11.95 -1.87
CA SER A 35 5.36 -12.84 -2.38
C SER A 35 5.95 -13.69 -1.28
N LEU A 36 6.24 -13.10 -0.12
CA LEU A 36 6.75 -13.85 1.03
C LEU A 36 5.70 -14.82 1.60
N MET A 37 4.47 -14.35 1.81
CA MET A 37 3.41 -15.17 2.42
C MET A 37 3.01 -16.34 1.52
N LEU A 38 2.72 -16.08 0.24
CA LEU A 38 2.26 -17.12 -0.68
C LEU A 38 3.38 -18.10 -1.04
N SER A 39 4.64 -17.63 -1.18
CA SER A 39 5.78 -18.51 -1.37
C SER A 39 6.02 -19.41 -0.15
N ALA A 40 5.77 -18.92 1.07
CA ALA A 40 5.88 -19.72 2.28
C ALA A 40 4.77 -20.79 2.39
N LEU A 41 3.63 -20.58 1.73
CA LEU A 41 2.53 -21.55 1.65
C LEU A 41 2.62 -22.46 0.41
N ALA A 42 3.51 -22.21 -0.52
CA ALA A 42 3.72 -23.08 -1.68
C ALA A 42 4.56 -24.31 -1.32
N VAL A 43 4.36 -25.42 -2.03
CA VAL A 43 5.19 -26.61 -1.86
C VAL A 43 6.37 -26.54 -2.81
N GLY A 44 7.57 -26.26 -2.29
CA GLY A 44 8.81 -26.14 -3.07
C GLY A 44 9.46 -24.76 -2.94
N ALA A 45 10.39 -24.44 -3.84
CA ALA A 45 11.20 -23.22 -3.78
C ALA A 45 10.71 -22.17 -4.76
N SER A 46 10.34 -21.01 -4.23
CA SER A 46 10.05 -19.79 -4.99
C SER A 46 11.26 -18.86 -5.01
N ARG A 47 11.37 -18.06 -6.10
CA ARG A 47 12.41 -17.05 -6.28
C ARG A 47 11.76 -15.69 -6.47
N VAL A 48 12.19 -14.68 -5.69
CA VAL A 48 11.61 -13.32 -5.74
C VAL A 48 12.71 -12.30 -5.97
N GLU A 49 12.61 -11.55 -7.06
CA GLU A 49 13.47 -10.42 -7.42
C GLU A 49 12.76 -9.09 -7.18
N GLY A 50 13.52 -8.04 -6.85
CA GLY A 50 12.97 -6.70 -6.67
C GLY A 50 12.09 -6.53 -5.44
N LEU A 51 12.15 -7.45 -4.46
CA LEU A 51 11.39 -7.34 -3.21
C LEU A 51 11.75 -6.03 -2.49
N LEU A 52 10.74 -5.31 -2.00
CA LEU A 52 10.96 -4.15 -1.14
C LEU A 52 11.60 -4.60 0.19
N GLU A 53 12.79 -4.11 0.48
CA GLU A 53 13.51 -4.41 1.72
C GLU A 53 13.25 -3.37 2.84
N GLY A 54 12.03 -2.85 2.90
CA GLY A 54 11.59 -2.01 4.00
C GLY A 54 11.27 -2.84 5.25
N GLU A 55 11.34 -2.20 6.43
CA GLU A 55 11.11 -2.85 7.74
C GLU A 55 9.81 -3.63 7.79
N ASP A 56 8.74 -3.08 7.19
CA ASP A 56 7.43 -3.73 7.07
C ASP A 56 7.51 -5.13 6.42
N VAL A 57 8.22 -5.21 5.29
CA VAL A 57 8.34 -6.46 4.51
C VAL A 57 9.30 -7.42 5.19
N LEU A 58 10.37 -6.89 5.80
CA LEU A 58 11.32 -7.69 6.57
C LEU A 58 10.68 -8.30 7.82
N ALA A 59 9.73 -7.61 8.47
CA ALA A 59 8.92 -8.16 9.55
C ALA A 59 8.05 -9.36 9.06
N THR A 60 7.49 -9.27 7.85
CA THR A 60 6.80 -10.42 7.23
C THR A 60 7.74 -11.60 7.00
N ALA A 61 8.95 -11.34 6.46
CA ALA A 61 9.94 -12.39 6.25
C ALA A 61 10.34 -13.08 7.57
N ALA A 62 10.52 -12.30 8.64
CA ALA A 62 10.81 -12.81 9.97
C ALA A 62 9.67 -13.66 10.53
N ALA A 63 8.42 -13.21 10.37
CA ALA A 63 7.24 -13.98 10.78
C ALA A 63 7.13 -15.32 10.02
N MET A 64 7.35 -15.34 8.70
CA MET A 64 7.32 -16.58 7.92
C MET A 64 8.41 -17.56 8.36
N ARG A 65 9.63 -17.06 8.66
CA ARG A 65 10.70 -17.89 9.26
C ARG A 65 10.30 -18.46 10.63
N ALA A 66 9.70 -17.64 11.48
CA ALA A 66 9.25 -18.07 12.82
C ALA A 66 8.18 -19.17 12.74
N MET A 67 7.47 -19.27 11.61
CA MET A 67 6.43 -20.26 11.34
C MET A 67 6.90 -21.39 10.42
N GLY A 68 8.21 -21.56 10.24
CA GLY A 68 8.81 -22.76 9.63
C GLY A 68 9.21 -22.65 8.17
N ALA A 69 8.87 -21.57 7.46
CA ALA A 69 9.35 -21.39 6.09
C ALA A 69 10.85 -21.04 6.07
N GLU A 70 11.58 -21.58 5.11
CA GLU A 70 12.95 -21.17 4.88
C GLU A 70 12.97 -19.95 3.96
N VAL A 71 13.40 -18.81 4.48
CA VAL A 71 13.44 -17.55 3.73
C VAL A 71 14.87 -17.01 3.77
N ARG A 72 15.53 -16.97 2.63
CA ARG A 72 16.91 -16.50 2.49
C ARG A 72 17.00 -15.41 1.42
N ARG A 73 17.96 -14.52 1.60
CA ARG A 73 18.38 -13.54 0.60
C ARG A 73 19.82 -13.85 0.18
N ASP A 74 20.08 -13.90 -1.12
CA ASP A 74 21.44 -14.10 -1.64
C ASP A 74 22.21 -12.76 -1.77
N ALA A 75 23.46 -12.87 -2.24
CA ALA A 75 24.34 -11.71 -2.40
C ALA A 75 23.88 -10.78 -3.54
N GLU A 76 23.16 -11.29 -4.50
CA GLU A 76 22.60 -10.57 -5.65
C GLU A 76 21.29 -9.85 -5.29
N GLY A 77 20.76 -10.03 -4.07
CA GLY A 77 19.52 -9.40 -3.60
C GLY A 77 18.26 -10.18 -3.96
N VAL A 78 18.41 -11.42 -4.41
CA VAL A 78 17.30 -12.30 -4.72
C VAL A 78 16.85 -13.07 -3.48
N TRP A 79 15.56 -13.15 -3.29
CA TRP A 79 14.96 -13.87 -2.17
C TRP A 79 14.55 -15.27 -2.61
N HIS A 80 14.98 -16.28 -1.85
CA HIS A 80 14.65 -17.68 -2.03
C HIS A 80 13.77 -18.12 -0.86
N ILE A 81 12.58 -18.60 -1.15
CA ILE A 81 11.60 -19.02 -0.15
C ILE A 81 11.26 -20.48 -0.40
N HIS A 82 11.59 -21.35 0.56
CA HIS A 82 11.14 -22.75 0.56
C HIS A 82 9.94 -22.87 1.48
N GLY A 83 8.77 -23.10 0.91
CA GLY A 83 7.51 -23.07 1.63
C GLY A 83 7.18 -24.40 2.27
N VAL A 84 6.23 -24.35 3.21
CA VAL A 84 5.79 -25.48 4.05
C VAL A 84 4.45 -26.07 3.61
N GLY A 85 3.82 -25.50 2.60
CA GLY A 85 2.47 -25.85 2.14
C GLY A 85 1.35 -25.14 2.91
N VAL A 86 0.18 -25.08 2.29
CA VAL A 86 -1.05 -24.62 2.94
C VAL A 86 -1.38 -25.58 4.08
N GLY A 87 -1.59 -25.06 5.30
CA GLY A 87 -1.78 -25.87 6.50
C GLY A 87 -0.49 -26.34 7.18
N GLY A 88 0.69 -26.14 6.58
CA GLY A 88 1.98 -26.59 7.10
C GLY A 88 2.70 -25.64 8.04
N LEU A 89 2.13 -24.48 8.37
CA LEU A 89 2.75 -23.50 9.26
C LEU A 89 2.92 -24.05 10.68
N LEU A 90 4.05 -23.73 11.31
CA LEU A 90 4.41 -24.14 12.65
C LEU A 90 4.03 -23.08 13.70
N GLN A 91 3.77 -23.55 14.92
CA GLN A 91 3.53 -22.69 16.08
C GLN A 91 4.71 -21.74 16.31
N PRO A 92 4.53 -20.40 16.25
CA PRO A 92 5.58 -19.46 16.59
C PRO A 92 5.93 -19.55 18.07
N ARG A 93 7.24 -19.51 18.39
CA ARG A 93 7.74 -19.66 19.76
C ARG A 93 7.74 -18.35 20.55
N THR A 94 7.68 -17.23 19.86
CA THR A 94 7.70 -15.88 20.42
C THR A 94 6.60 -15.03 19.78
N ALA A 95 6.30 -13.90 20.37
CA ALA A 95 5.43 -12.91 19.75
C ALA A 95 6.00 -12.49 18.37
N LEU A 96 5.11 -12.28 17.41
CA LEU A 96 5.43 -11.79 16.08
C LEU A 96 5.48 -10.25 16.16
N ASP A 97 6.69 -9.71 16.03
CA ASP A 97 6.88 -8.25 16.02
C ASP A 97 6.68 -7.73 14.59
N MET A 98 5.65 -6.90 14.44
CA MET A 98 5.28 -6.34 13.14
C MET A 98 5.85 -4.92 12.93
N GLY A 99 6.62 -4.38 13.87
CA GLY A 99 7.11 -3.01 13.80
C GLY A 99 5.95 -2.03 13.58
N ASN A 100 5.96 -1.28 12.47
CA ASN A 100 4.87 -0.39 12.04
C ASN A 100 3.93 -1.01 11.00
N SER A 101 4.08 -2.28 10.64
CA SER A 101 3.40 -2.89 9.52
C SER A 101 1.96 -3.32 9.81
N GLY A 102 1.01 -2.43 9.56
CA GLY A 102 -0.41 -2.78 9.60
C GLY A 102 -0.82 -3.80 8.52
N THR A 103 -0.10 -3.84 7.39
CA THR A 103 -0.34 -4.82 6.32
C THR A 103 0.05 -6.21 6.77
N SER A 104 1.29 -6.40 7.27
CA SER A 104 1.74 -7.69 7.79
C SER A 104 0.80 -8.23 8.85
N THR A 105 0.46 -7.39 9.84
CA THR A 105 -0.41 -7.77 10.95
C THR A 105 -1.75 -8.31 10.45
N ARG A 106 -2.45 -7.56 9.61
CA ARG A 106 -3.80 -7.95 9.16
C ARG A 106 -3.80 -9.15 8.22
N LEU A 107 -2.84 -9.23 7.31
CA LEU A 107 -2.75 -10.36 6.40
C LEU A 107 -2.32 -11.65 7.12
N LEU A 108 -1.36 -11.56 8.04
CA LEU A 108 -0.93 -12.70 8.85
C LEU A 108 -2.03 -13.19 9.79
N MET A 109 -2.84 -12.29 10.38
CA MET A 109 -4.03 -12.72 11.12
C MET A 109 -4.98 -13.53 10.23
N GLY A 110 -5.21 -13.07 8.99
CA GLY A 110 -5.99 -13.85 8.01
C GLY A 110 -5.37 -15.21 7.74
N LEU A 111 -4.10 -15.24 7.41
CA LEU A 111 -3.37 -16.47 7.11
C LEU A 111 -3.40 -17.48 8.26
N LEU A 112 -3.28 -17.03 9.50
CA LEU A 112 -3.28 -17.90 10.67
C LEU A 112 -4.68 -18.29 11.16
N ALA A 113 -5.73 -17.59 10.73
CA ALA A 113 -7.10 -17.80 11.21
C ALA A 113 -7.63 -19.23 10.95
N SER A 114 -7.13 -19.90 9.92
CA SER A 114 -7.50 -21.26 9.55
C SER A 114 -6.46 -22.34 9.96
N HIS A 115 -5.56 -22.03 10.89
CA HIS A 115 -4.55 -22.97 11.41
C HIS A 115 -4.76 -23.17 12.91
N ASP A 116 -4.57 -24.38 13.44
CA ASP A 116 -4.60 -24.64 14.89
C ASP A 116 -3.32 -24.13 15.57
N LEU A 117 -3.14 -22.82 15.54
CA LEU A 117 -1.98 -22.11 16.06
C LEU A 117 -2.43 -20.96 16.96
N THR A 118 -1.59 -20.63 17.95
CA THR A 118 -1.74 -19.42 18.76
C THR A 118 -0.61 -18.46 18.46
N ALA A 119 -0.92 -17.23 18.10
CA ALA A 119 0.08 -16.21 17.81
C ALA A 119 -0.25 -14.91 18.54
N THR A 120 0.79 -14.27 19.09
CA THR A 120 0.67 -12.93 19.67
C THR A 120 1.37 -11.94 18.75
N PHE A 121 0.64 -10.90 18.36
CA PHE A 121 1.16 -9.79 17.55
C PHE A 121 1.50 -8.61 18.43
N VAL A 122 2.68 -8.05 18.22
CA VAL A 122 3.14 -6.81 18.84
C VAL A 122 3.61 -5.85 17.74
N GLY A 123 3.74 -4.59 18.07
CA GLY A 123 4.22 -3.58 17.15
C GLY A 123 4.62 -2.30 17.88
N ASP A 124 5.07 -1.31 17.12
CA ASP A 124 5.48 -0.02 17.67
C ASP A 124 4.30 0.79 18.24
N ALA A 125 4.59 1.96 18.80
CA ALA A 125 3.60 2.84 19.40
C ALA A 125 2.54 3.36 18.39
N SER A 126 2.90 3.48 17.10
CA SER A 126 1.98 3.89 16.05
C SER A 126 1.04 2.75 15.66
N LEU A 127 1.57 1.57 15.39
CA LEU A 127 0.75 0.40 15.04
C LEU A 127 -0.17 -0.02 16.19
N SER A 128 0.31 0.08 17.43
CA SER A 128 -0.47 -0.26 18.63
C SER A 128 -1.68 0.65 18.87
N LYS A 129 -1.78 1.79 18.20
CA LYS A 129 -2.96 2.66 18.24
C LYS A 129 -4.01 2.30 17.20
N ARG A 130 -3.66 1.51 16.17
CA ARG A 130 -4.55 1.18 15.06
C ARG A 130 -5.51 0.07 15.44
N PRO A 131 -6.84 0.22 15.23
CA PRO A 131 -7.81 -0.83 15.52
C PRO A 131 -7.69 -1.99 14.53
N MET A 132 -7.91 -3.21 15.02
CA MET A 132 -7.88 -4.45 14.23
C MET A 132 -9.28 -5.05 14.02
N ALA A 133 -10.32 -4.47 14.62
CA ALA A 133 -11.70 -4.96 14.57
C ALA A 133 -12.19 -5.32 13.15
N ARG A 134 -11.87 -4.48 12.14
CA ARG A 134 -12.28 -4.72 10.75
C ARG A 134 -11.83 -6.09 10.21
N VAL A 135 -10.75 -6.66 10.76
CA VAL A 135 -10.20 -7.95 10.35
C VAL A 135 -10.57 -9.05 11.33
N THR A 136 -10.52 -8.78 12.65
CA THR A 136 -10.84 -9.80 13.65
C THR A 136 -12.31 -10.21 13.60
N GLU A 137 -13.21 -9.29 13.26
CA GLU A 137 -14.65 -9.57 13.16
C GLU A 137 -14.99 -10.64 12.09
N PRO A 138 -14.63 -10.52 10.80
CA PRO A 138 -14.90 -11.57 9.83
C PRO A 138 -14.12 -12.87 10.12
N LEU A 139 -12.88 -12.79 10.63
CA LEU A 139 -12.12 -13.98 10.96
C LEU A 139 -12.70 -14.74 12.17
N SER A 140 -13.36 -14.05 13.09
CA SER A 140 -14.11 -14.70 14.19
C SER A 140 -15.32 -15.49 13.67
N GLN A 141 -15.95 -15.02 12.61
CA GLN A 141 -17.03 -15.77 11.94
C GLN A 141 -16.51 -17.05 11.26
N MET A 142 -15.21 -17.09 10.90
CA MET A 142 -14.55 -18.29 10.39
C MET A 142 -14.08 -19.24 11.50
N GLY A 143 -14.23 -18.86 12.78
CA GLY A 143 -13.92 -19.68 13.95
C GLY A 143 -12.68 -19.26 14.74
N ALA A 144 -11.90 -18.31 14.28
CA ALA A 144 -10.75 -17.79 15.02
C ALA A 144 -11.20 -17.01 16.26
N SER A 145 -10.38 -17.03 17.32
CA SER A 145 -10.66 -16.27 18.54
C SER A 145 -9.53 -15.27 18.82
N PHE A 146 -9.90 -14.13 19.41
CA PHE A 146 -8.99 -13.00 19.61
C PHE A 146 -9.07 -12.48 21.04
N SER A 147 -7.92 -12.15 21.62
CA SER A 147 -7.77 -11.42 22.86
C SER A 147 -6.87 -10.22 22.59
N ALA A 148 -7.45 -9.02 22.62
CA ALA A 148 -6.79 -7.78 22.23
C ALA A 148 -6.75 -6.78 23.38
N SER A 149 -5.88 -5.80 23.29
CA SER A 149 -5.91 -4.61 24.14
C SER A 149 -7.18 -3.79 23.89
N PRO A 150 -7.61 -2.95 24.85
CA PRO A 150 -8.83 -2.15 24.73
C PRO A 150 -8.92 -1.40 23.40
N GLY A 151 -10.07 -1.52 22.70
CA GLY A 151 -10.32 -0.97 21.38
C GLY A 151 -9.77 -1.83 20.23
N ASP A 152 -9.68 -3.14 20.44
CA ASP A 152 -9.20 -4.12 19.44
C ASP A 152 -7.82 -3.80 18.89
N ARG A 153 -6.89 -3.50 19.79
CA ARG A 153 -5.53 -3.03 19.44
C ARG A 153 -4.46 -4.05 19.86
N LEU A 154 -3.23 -3.80 19.38
CA LEU A 154 -2.05 -4.55 19.83
C LEU A 154 -1.64 -4.13 21.27
N PRO A 155 -1.03 -5.03 22.05
CA PRO A 155 -0.82 -6.46 21.78
C PRO A 155 -2.15 -7.22 21.59
N LEU A 156 -2.14 -8.13 20.60
CA LEU A 156 -3.28 -8.96 20.27
C LEU A 156 -2.84 -10.41 20.17
N THR A 157 -3.49 -11.30 20.88
CA THR A 157 -3.29 -12.75 20.76
C THR A 157 -4.49 -13.34 20.03
N MET A 158 -4.21 -14.17 19.03
CA MET A 158 -5.23 -14.94 18.33
C MET A 158 -4.97 -16.43 18.46
N LYS A 159 -6.06 -17.20 18.42
CA LYS A 159 -6.05 -18.64 18.18
C LYS A 159 -6.87 -18.91 16.93
N GLY A 160 -6.26 -19.52 15.92
CA GLY A 160 -6.95 -19.94 14.71
C GLY A 160 -7.80 -21.20 14.94
N ALA A 161 -8.64 -21.51 13.99
CA ALA A 161 -9.51 -22.68 13.96
C ALA A 161 -9.10 -23.61 12.82
N CYS A 162 -8.97 -24.91 13.12
CA CYS A 162 -8.73 -25.94 12.11
C CYS A 162 -9.60 -27.16 12.43
N PRO A 163 -10.59 -27.49 11.60
CA PRO A 163 -11.00 -26.76 10.40
C PRO A 163 -11.66 -25.42 10.73
N ALA A 164 -11.45 -24.42 9.88
CA ALA A 164 -12.19 -23.17 9.88
C ALA A 164 -13.49 -23.33 9.08
N VAL A 165 -14.40 -22.35 9.24
CA VAL A 165 -15.68 -22.32 8.52
C VAL A 165 -15.60 -21.38 7.33
N PRO A 166 -16.01 -21.79 6.11
CA PRO A 166 -16.01 -20.90 4.96
C PRO A 166 -17.02 -19.76 5.17
N LEU A 167 -16.68 -18.58 4.63
CA LEU A 167 -17.42 -17.35 4.89
C LEU A 167 -17.99 -16.77 3.59
N ASP A 168 -19.27 -16.37 3.60
CA ASP A 168 -19.86 -15.46 2.62
C ASP A 168 -19.94 -14.06 3.25
N TYR A 169 -19.13 -13.13 2.72
CA TYR A 169 -18.93 -11.84 3.37
C TYR A 169 -19.07 -10.68 2.39
N ARG A 170 -20.01 -9.78 2.69
CA ARG A 170 -20.12 -8.51 1.98
C ARG A 170 -19.27 -7.46 2.71
N LEU A 171 -18.29 -6.88 2.00
CA LEU A 171 -17.43 -5.84 2.58
C LEU A 171 -18.28 -4.60 2.93
N PRO A 172 -18.33 -4.19 4.20
CA PRO A 172 -19.08 -2.99 4.62
C PRO A 172 -18.39 -1.70 4.18
N VAL A 173 -17.08 -1.75 3.98
CA VAL A 173 -16.25 -0.64 3.51
C VAL A 173 -15.22 -1.13 2.49
N ALA A 174 -14.77 -0.28 1.61
CA ALA A 174 -13.74 -0.59 0.61
C ALA A 174 -12.39 -0.85 1.31
N SER A 175 -12.04 -2.12 1.52
CA SER A 175 -10.79 -2.51 2.20
C SER A 175 -10.14 -3.73 1.58
N ALA A 176 -9.07 -3.51 0.82
CA ALA A 176 -8.26 -4.59 0.27
C ALA A 176 -7.61 -5.47 1.36
N GLN A 177 -7.32 -4.92 2.54
CA GLN A 177 -6.71 -5.68 3.64
C GLN A 177 -7.69 -6.67 4.27
N VAL A 178 -8.95 -6.27 4.47
CA VAL A 178 -10.02 -7.15 4.98
C VAL A 178 -10.27 -8.27 3.96
N LYS A 179 -10.46 -7.92 2.70
CA LYS A 179 -10.60 -8.88 1.60
C LYS A 179 -9.46 -9.89 1.58
N SER A 180 -8.22 -9.39 1.59
CA SER A 180 -7.03 -10.24 1.57
C SER A 180 -6.93 -11.16 2.77
N ALA A 181 -7.26 -10.69 3.98
CA ALA A 181 -7.25 -11.51 5.18
C ALA A 181 -8.26 -12.66 5.10
N ILE A 182 -9.48 -12.40 4.61
CA ILE A 182 -10.50 -13.43 4.42
C ILE A 182 -10.06 -14.46 3.35
N LEU A 183 -9.47 -13.99 2.23
CA LEU A 183 -8.96 -14.90 1.19
C LEU A 183 -7.81 -15.77 1.70
N LEU A 184 -6.88 -15.21 2.48
CA LEU A 184 -5.77 -15.99 3.07
C LEU A 184 -6.28 -17.02 4.08
N ALA A 185 -7.30 -16.69 4.88
CA ALA A 185 -7.97 -17.65 5.76
C ALA A 185 -8.68 -18.73 4.94
N GLY A 186 -9.35 -18.36 3.86
CA GLY A 186 -10.05 -19.26 2.95
C GLY A 186 -9.16 -20.35 2.33
N LEU A 187 -7.84 -20.09 2.16
CA LEU A 187 -6.92 -21.06 1.55
C LEU A 187 -6.88 -22.41 2.28
N ASN A 188 -6.91 -22.40 3.61
CA ASN A 188 -6.85 -23.60 4.45
C ASN A 188 -8.22 -23.95 5.07
N THR A 189 -9.31 -23.44 4.49
CA THR A 189 -10.68 -23.63 4.97
C THR A 189 -11.43 -24.56 4.02
N PRO A 190 -12.00 -25.71 4.48
CA PRO A 190 -12.78 -26.58 3.60
C PRO A 190 -13.99 -25.85 3.00
N GLY A 191 -14.22 -26.04 1.71
CA GLY A 191 -15.36 -25.46 0.99
C GLY A 191 -15.04 -24.16 0.27
N ILE A 192 -16.05 -23.33 0.03
CA ILE A 192 -15.94 -22.10 -0.79
C ILE A 192 -16.12 -20.87 0.10
N THR A 193 -15.09 -20.04 0.14
CA THR A 193 -15.16 -18.68 0.72
C THR A 193 -15.56 -17.69 -0.38
N ARG A 194 -16.59 -16.87 -0.11
CA ARG A 194 -17.14 -15.89 -1.05
C ARG A 194 -17.06 -14.49 -0.46
N ILE A 195 -16.58 -13.54 -1.26
CA ILE A 195 -16.52 -12.13 -0.88
C ILE A 195 -17.28 -11.30 -1.89
N VAL A 196 -18.17 -10.45 -1.41
CA VAL A 196 -18.88 -9.44 -2.22
C VAL A 196 -18.24 -8.08 -1.95
N GLU A 197 -17.67 -7.50 -2.99
CA GLU A 197 -16.95 -6.22 -2.96
C GLU A 197 -17.70 -5.16 -3.78
N PRO A 198 -18.53 -4.30 -3.14
CA PRO A 198 -19.33 -3.30 -3.86
C PRO A 198 -18.49 -2.19 -4.51
N ILE A 199 -17.37 -1.84 -3.90
CA ILE A 199 -16.40 -0.84 -4.41
C ILE A 199 -15.07 -1.55 -4.61
N ALA A 200 -14.59 -1.57 -5.84
CA ALA A 200 -13.34 -2.26 -6.19
C ALA A 200 -12.14 -1.72 -5.40
N THR A 201 -11.39 -2.62 -4.81
CA THR A 201 -10.12 -2.32 -4.14
C THR A 201 -8.96 -3.05 -4.82
N ARG A 202 -7.72 -2.85 -4.33
CA ARG A 202 -6.51 -3.51 -4.84
C ARG A 202 -6.71 -5.02 -4.95
N ASP A 203 -6.39 -5.60 -6.11
CA ASP A 203 -6.64 -7.00 -6.46
C ASP A 203 -5.39 -7.88 -6.51
N HIS A 204 -4.29 -7.43 -5.88
CA HIS A 204 -3.03 -8.19 -5.83
C HIS A 204 -3.20 -9.59 -5.25
N SER A 205 -4.08 -9.77 -4.24
CA SER A 205 -4.31 -11.10 -3.63
C SER A 205 -4.94 -12.03 -4.64
N GLU A 206 -5.95 -11.59 -5.37
CA GLU A 206 -6.66 -12.39 -6.37
C GLU A 206 -5.72 -12.79 -7.51
N ARG A 207 -4.94 -11.84 -8.03
CA ARG A 207 -3.97 -12.09 -9.10
C ARG A 207 -2.89 -13.08 -8.66
N MET A 208 -2.28 -12.82 -7.52
CA MET A 208 -1.19 -13.66 -7.02
C MET A 208 -1.69 -15.05 -6.59
N LEU A 209 -2.85 -15.17 -5.95
CA LEU A 209 -3.44 -16.47 -5.62
C LEU A 209 -3.68 -17.32 -6.88
N LYS A 210 -4.22 -16.73 -7.94
CA LYS A 210 -4.34 -17.40 -9.25
C LYS A 210 -2.98 -17.82 -9.81
N GLY A 211 -1.99 -16.92 -9.76
CA GLY A 211 -0.63 -17.20 -10.20
C GLY A 211 0.01 -18.37 -9.43
N PHE A 212 -0.25 -18.50 -8.15
CA PHE A 212 0.19 -19.63 -7.32
C PHE A 212 -0.65 -20.88 -7.49
N GLY A 213 -1.70 -20.86 -8.32
CA GLY A 213 -2.52 -22.03 -8.67
C GLY A 213 -3.74 -22.26 -7.79
N ALA A 214 -4.13 -21.29 -6.96
CA ALA A 214 -5.40 -21.35 -6.24
C ALA A 214 -6.60 -21.29 -7.19
N ASP A 215 -7.63 -22.08 -6.90
CA ASP A 215 -8.91 -22.03 -7.62
C ASP A 215 -9.73 -20.83 -7.14
N LEU A 216 -9.56 -19.71 -7.83
CA LEU A 216 -10.20 -18.43 -7.52
C LEU A 216 -10.84 -17.83 -8.75
N ALA A 217 -12.12 -17.48 -8.64
CA ALA A 217 -12.87 -16.76 -9.66
C ALA A 217 -13.21 -15.34 -9.20
N VAL A 218 -13.30 -14.42 -10.15
CA VAL A 218 -13.80 -13.05 -9.94
C VAL A 218 -14.84 -12.78 -10.99
N GLU A 219 -16.06 -12.50 -10.56
CA GLU A 219 -17.17 -12.07 -11.40
C GLU A 219 -17.46 -10.59 -11.13
N VAL A 220 -17.86 -9.86 -12.17
CA VAL A 220 -18.20 -8.43 -12.05
C VAL A 220 -19.65 -8.28 -12.47
N GLU A 221 -20.49 -7.79 -11.57
CA GLU A 221 -21.90 -7.51 -11.84
C GLU A 221 -22.07 -6.21 -12.63
N GLY A 222 -23.28 -6.00 -13.16
CA GLY A 222 -23.56 -4.83 -14.02
C GLY A 222 -23.45 -3.47 -13.32
N ASP A 223 -23.48 -3.43 -11.98
CA ASP A 223 -23.26 -2.24 -11.14
C ASP A 223 -21.79 -2.04 -10.73
N GLY A 224 -20.87 -2.93 -11.21
CA GLY A 224 -19.46 -2.91 -10.87
C GLY A 224 -19.10 -3.68 -9.58
N THR A 225 -20.09 -4.23 -8.86
CA THR A 225 -19.84 -5.10 -7.70
C THR A 225 -19.02 -6.32 -8.14
N ARG A 226 -17.96 -6.63 -7.40
CA ARG A 226 -17.13 -7.82 -7.62
C ARG A 226 -17.53 -8.92 -6.68
N ILE A 227 -17.66 -10.14 -7.21
CA ILE A 227 -17.87 -11.36 -6.44
C ILE A 227 -16.60 -12.20 -6.60
N ILE A 228 -15.89 -12.41 -5.50
CA ILE A 228 -14.66 -13.19 -5.45
C ILE A 228 -14.98 -14.51 -4.75
N THR A 229 -14.74 -15.62 -5.42
CA THR A 229 -14.92 -16.97 -4.85
C THR A 229 -13.57 -17.70 -4.82
N LEU A 230 -13.27 -18.35 -3.71
CA LEU A 230 -12.05 -19.13 -3.50
C LEU A 230 -12.42 -20.51 -2.98
N ALA A 231 -12.00 -21.56 -3.69
CA ALA A 231 -12.05 -22.92 -3.17
C ALA A 231 -10.88 -23.12 -2.20
N GLY A 232 -11.17 -23.61 -1.01
CA GLY A 232 -10.18 -23.86 0.02
C GLY A 232 -9.42 -25.18 -0.17
N GLU A 233 -8.52 -25.47 0.76
CA GLU A 233 -7.62 -26.64 0.72
C GLU A 233 -6.75 -26.67 -0.54
N ALA A 234 -6.36 -25.48 -1.01
CA ALA A 234 -5.58 -25.31 -2.22
C ALA A 234 -4.13 -25.77 -2.03
N GLU A 235 -3.57 -26.45 -3.02
CA GLU A 235 -2.12 -26.69 -3.11
C GLU A 235 -1.49 -25.57 -3.94
N LEU A 236 -0.71 -24.69 -3.29
CA LEU A 236 0.00 -23.62 -3.97
C LEU A 236 1.31 -24.12 -4.58
N ARG A 237 1.65 -23.61 -5.77
CA ARG A 237 2.85 -23.97 -6.52
C ARG A 237 3.89 -22.84 -6.42
N PRO A 238 5.18 -23.16 -6.30
CA PRO A 238 6.24 -22.19 -6.22
C PRO A 238 6.32 -21.34 -7.50
N GLN A 239 6.74 -20.08 -7.36
CA GLN A 239 6.77 -19.11 -8.44
C GLN A 239 8.13 -18.44 -8.58
N GLN A 240 8.42 -17.95 -9.80
CA GLN A 240 9.46 -16.97 -10.05
C GLN A 240 8.80 -15.60 -10.18
N ILE A 241 9.03 -14.74 -9.21
CA ILE A 241 8.37 -13.44 -9.10
C ILE A 241 9.37 -12.33 -9.32
N VAL A 242 9.05 -11.41 -10.21
CA VAL A 242 9.72 -10.12 -10.32
C VAL A 242 8.75 -9.07 -9.81
N VAL A 243 9.05 -8.44 -8.68
CA VAL A 243 8.20 -7.42 -8.09
C VAL A 243 8.32 -6.14 -8.91
N PRO A 244 7.22 -5.61 -9.47
CA PRO A 244 7.26 -4.34 -10.18
C PRO A 244 7.53 -3.17 -9.24
N GLY A 245 8.00 -2.05 -9.78
CA GLY A 245 8.17 -0.80 -9.03
C GLY A 245 6.84 -0.31 -8.45
N ASP A 246 6.88 0.14 -7.20
CA ASP A 246 5.69 0.59 -6.47
C ASP A 246 5.15 1.91 -7.05
N PRO A 247 3.88 1.94 -7.52
CA PRO A 247 3.23 3.16 -7.99
C PRO A 247 3.24 4.29 -6.94
N SER A 248 3.15 3.95 -5.66
CA SER A 248 3.22 4.92 -4.56
C SER A 248 4.61 5.54 -4.44
N SER A 249 5.67 4.74 -4.64
CA SER A 249 7.05 5.25 -4.67
C SER A 249 7.30 6.07 -5.93
N ALA A 250 6.75 5.66 -7.08
CA ALA A 250 6.84 6.37 -8.35
C ALA A 250 6.09 7.72 -8.32
N ALA A 251 5.07 7.87 -7.49
CA ALA A 251 4.25 9.09 -7.39
C ALA A 251 5.09 10.36 -7.15
N PHE A 252 6.09 10.26 -6.28
CA PHE A 252 6.92 11.42 -5.93
C PHE A 252 7.80 11.91 -7.07
N PRO A 253 8.63 11.07 -7.73
CA PRO A 253 9.39 11.51 -8.90
C PRO A 253 8.51 11.85 -10.10
N VAL A 254 7.32 11.26 -10.26
CA VAL A 254 6.35 11.65 -11.29
C VAL A 254 5.91 13.10 -11.06
N VAL A 255 5.44 13.43 -9.84
CA VAL A 255 4.99 14.79 -9.54
C VAL A 255 6.17 15.77 -9.58
N ALA A 256 7.34 15.41 -9.07
CA ALA A 256 8.54 16.24 -9.17
C ALA A 256 8.88 16.58 -10.63
N ALA A 257 8.87 15.58 -11.53
CA ALA A 257 9.16 15.79 -12.94
C ALA A 257 8.11 16.64 -13.67
N LEU A 258 6.83 16.53 -13.28
CA LEU A 258 5.78 17.40 -13.83
C LEU A 258 5.94 18.87 -13.39
N LEU A 259 6.33 19.10 -12.13
CA LEU A 259 6.33 20.44 -11.53
C LEU A 259 7.62 21.21 -11.73
N VAL A 260 8.79 20.56 -11.81
CA VAL A 260 10.08 21.23 -12.00
C VAL A 260 10.27 21.58 -13.48
N PRO A 261 10.34 22.89 -13.84
CA PRO A 261 10.36 23.31 -15.24
C PRO A 261 11.52 22.71 -16.04
N GLY A 262 11.23 22.30 -17.29
CA GLY A 262 12.23 21.72 -18.21
C GLY A 262 12.59 20.26 -17.93
N SER A 263 11.97 19.62 -16.95
CA SER A 263 12.25 18.23 -16.59
C SER A 263 11.71 17.23 -17.63
N LYS A 264 12.49 16.14 -17.82
CA LYS A 264 12.05 14.92 -18.51
C LYS A 264 12.69 13.72 -17.86
N VAL A 265 11.90 12.88 -17.20
CA VAL A 265 12.37 11.71 -16.43
C VAL A 265 11.68 10.45 -16.93
N THR A 266 12.44 9.37 -17.05
CA THR A 266 11.90 8.03 -17.29
C THR A 266 11.95 7.22 -15.99
N ILE A 267 10.80 6.71 -15.56
CA ILE A 267 10.70 5.85 -14.38
C ILE A 267 10.37 4.44 -14.87
N ALA A 268 11.34 3.53 -14.76
CA ALA A 268 11.23 2.21 -15.33
C ALA A 268 10.46 1.23 -14.45
N ASN A 269 9.79 0.27 -15.12
CA ASN A 269 9.17 -0.91 -14.51
C ASN A 269 8.12 -0.61 -13.43
N VAL A 270 7.29 0.40 -13.62
CA VAL A 270 6.24 0.79 -12.65
C VAL A 270 5.02 -0.09 -12.80
N GLY A 271 4.45 -0.54 -11.69
CA GLY A 271 3.15 -1.23 -11.66
C GLY A 271 2.02 -0.32 -12.14
N LEU A 272 1.21 -0.81 -13.07
CA LEU A 272 0.12 -0.06 -13.72
C LEU A 272 -1.25 -0.71 -13.47
N ASN A 273 -1.38 -1.46 -12.39
CA ASN A 273 -2.66 -2.02 -12.01
C ASN A 273 -3.71 -0.91 -11.87
N ALA A 274 -4.85 -1.04 -12.57
CA ALA A 274 -5.91 -0.03 -12.58
C ALA A 274 -6.44 0.32 -11.17
N THR A 275 -6.35 -0.64 -10.22
CA THR A 275 -6.73 -0.38 -8.82
C THR A 275 -5.67 0.41 -8.04
N ARG A 276 -4.55 0.79 -8.69
CA ARG A 276 -3.39 1.51 -8.13
C ARG A 276 -2.94 2.71 -8.97
N ALA A 277 -3.41 2.82 -10.20
CA ALA A 277 -2.93 3.82 -11.16
C ALA A 277 -3.72 5.14 -11.10
N GLY A 278 -4.62 5.31 -10.14
CA GLY A 278 -5.52 6.47 -10.05
C GLY A 278 -4.80 7.82 -10.05
N LEU A 279 -3.60 7.92 -9.48
CA LEU A 279 -2.80 9.15 -9.52
C LEU A 279 -2.34 9.50 -10.95
N ILE A 280 -1.92 8.51 -11.74
CA ILE A 280 -1.48 8.75 -13.13
C ILE A 280 -2.64 9.33 -13.94
N ASP A 281 -3.83 8.77 -13.77
CA ASP A 281 -5.03 9.24 -14.46
C ASP A 281 -5.44 10.63 -13.98
N LEU A 282 -5.37 10.91 -12.66
CA LEU A 282 -5.61 12.23 -12.10
C LEU A 282 -4.64 13.28 -12.66
N LEU A 283 -3.35 12.98 -12.68
CA LEU A 283 -2.34 13.91 -13.16
C LEU A 283 -2.48 14.18 -14.67
N ARG A 284 -2.89 13.19 -15.45
CA ARG A 284 -3.24 13.38 -16.88
C ARG A 284 -4.47 14.25 -17.06
N GLU A 285 -5.50 14.07 -16.22
CA GLU A 285 -6.69 14.92 -16.19
C GLU A 285 -6.34 16.36 -15.85
N MET A 286 -5.36 16.59 -14.98
CA MET A 286 -4.78 17.89 -14.69
C MET A 286 -3.94 18.47 -15.85
N GLY A 287 -3.69 17.74 -16.93
CA GLY A 287 -2.87 18.17 -18.07
C GLY A 287 -1.41 17.70 -18.03
N GLY A 288 -1.07 16.79 -17.12
CA GLY A 288 0.28 16.26 -16.97
C GLY A 288 0.70 15.39 -18.15
N ALA A 289 1.86 15.66 -18.73
CA ALA A 289 2.46 14.90 -19.83
C ALA A 289 3.14 13.62 -19.29
N ILE A 290 2.37 12.56 -19.14
CA ILE A 290 2.82 11.25 -18.70
C ILE A 290 2.53 10.23 -19.81
N GLU A 291 3.56 9.68 -20.42
CA GLU A 291 3.47 8.63 -21.42
C GLU A 291 3.83 7.28 -20.80
N VAL A 292 3.05 6.25 -21.11
CA VAL A 292 3.39 4.86 -20.76
C VAL A 292 4.03 4.23 -21.96
N VAL A 293 5.27 3.80 -21.82
CA VAL A 293 6.02 3.09 -22.85
C VAL A 293 6.35 1.67 -22.37
N ASN A 294 6.65 0.79 -23.31
CA ASN A 294 6.97 -0.62 -23.03
C ASN A 294 5.94 -1.34 -22.14
N PRO A 295 4.62 -1.23 -22.43
CA PRO A 295 3.61 -1.91 -21.63
C PRO A 295 3.79 -3.43 -21.75
N ARG A 296 3.75 -4.13 -20.62
CA ARG A 296 3.94 -5.58 -20.52
C ARG A 296 3.23 -6.13 -19.28
N GLU A 297 3.21 -7.43 -19.15
CA GLU A 297 2.74 -8.10 -17.94
C GLU A 297 3.90 -8.80 -17.24
N VAL A 298 3.99 -8.66 -15.93
CA VAL A 298 4.99 -9.30 -15.08
C VAL A 298 4.29 -9.92 -13.88
N GLY A 299 4.31 -11.25 -13.78
CA GLY A 299 3.69 -11.97 -12.67
C GLY A 299 2.17 -11.74 -12.53
N GLY A 300 1.45 -11.53 -13.65
CA GLY A 300 0.02 -11.22 -13.68
C GLY A 300 -0.32 -9.75 -13.38
N GLU A 301 0.68 -8.88 -13.19
CA GLU A 301 0.50 -7.45 -12.99
C GLU A 301 0.87 -6.67 -14.27
N PRO A 302 0.04 -5.71 -14.70
CA PRO A 302 0.39 -4.81 -15.79
C PRO A 302 1.50 -3.85 -15.34
N VAL A 303 2.52 -3.69 -16.18
CA VAL A 303 3.73 -2.92 -15.90
C VAL A 303 4.10 -2.08 -17.12
N GLY A 304 4.71 -0.94 -16.92
CA GLY A 304 5.25 -0.10 -17.98
C GLY A 304 6.32 0.84 -17.47
N ASP A 305 6.96 1.55 -18.40
CA ASP A 305 7.87 2.61 -18.06
C ASP A 305 7.15 3.95 -18.24
N LEU A 306 7.27 4.87 -17.29
CA LEU A 306 6.64 6.19 -17.33
C LEU A 306 7.63 7.22 -17.84
N VAL A 307 7.34 7.85 -18.97
CA VAL A 307 8.08 9.03 -19.46
C VAL A 307 7.28 10.27 -19.05
N VAL A 308 7.84 11.05 -18.13
CA VAL A 308 7.20 12.22 -17.54
C VAL A 308 7.91 13.49 -17.97
N THR A 309 7.18 14.43 -18.54
CA THR A 309 7.69 15.73 -19.00
C THR A 309 7.01 16.87 -18.24
N ALA A 310 7.78 17.86 -17.83
CA ALA A 310 7.26 19.04 -17.11
C ALA A 310 6.08 19.68 -17.85
N SER A 311 5.01 19.99 -17.12
CA SER A 311 3.73 20.44 -17.68
C SER A 311 3.08 21.49 -16.79
N ALA A 312 2.36 22.41 -17.41
CA ALA A 312 1.42 23.26 -16.70
C ALA A 312 0.20 22.41 -16.31
N LEU A 313 -0.14 22.40 -15.04
CA LEU A 313 -1.28 21.66 -14.51
C LEU A 313 -2.49 22.60 -14.28
N THR A 314 -3.69 22.05 -14.39
CA THR A 314 -4.95 22.74 -14.08
C THR A 314 -5.65 22.08 -12.91
N GLY A 315 -6.42 22.85 -12.14
CA GLY A 315 -7.21 22.39 -11.01
C GLY A 315 -8.29 21.40 -11.43
N VAL A 316 -8.62 20.46 -10.52
CA VAL A 316 -9.58 19.38 -10.79
C VAL A 316 -10.54 19.15 -9.63
N THR A 317 -11.68 18.54 -9.94
CA THR A 317 -12.62 18.00 -8.95
C THR A 317 -12.91 16.55 -9.31
N PRO A 318 -12.03 15.60 -8.91
CA PRO A 318 -12.19 14.20 -9.26
C PRO A 318 -13.38 13.56 -8.55
N ASP A 319 -14.00 12.57 -9.20
CA ASP A 319 -15.05 11.77 -8.57
C ASP A 319 -14.48 11.05 -7.34
N PRO A 320 -15.12 11.16 -6.15
CA PRO A 320 -14.72 10.47 -4.93
C PRO A 320 -14.59 8.94 -5.08
N VAL A 321 -15.28 8.32 -6.02
CA VAL A 321 -15.19 6.87 -6.30
C VAL A 321 -13.77 6.45 -6.68
N ARG A 322 -12.93 7.35 -7.17
CA ARG A 322 -11.50 7.14 -7.47
C ARG A 322 -10.65 6.95 -6.23
N ALA A 323 -11.08 7.44 -5.06
CA ALA A 323 -10.24 7.51 -3.86
C ALA A 323 -9.51 6.19 -3.51
N PRO A 324 -10.14 5.00 -3.55
CA PRO A 324 -9.46 3.76 -3.23
C PRO A 324 -8.26 3.42 -4.12
N SER A 325 -8.27 3.86 -5.39
CA SER A 325 -7.21 3.54 -6.38
C SER A 325 -5.94 4.37 -6.19
N MET A 326 -5.98 5.43 -5.36
CA MET A 326 -4.85 6.34 -5.12
C MET A 326 -4.87 6.95 -3.71
N ILE A 327 -5.49 6.28 -2.75
CA ILE A 327 -5.69 6.84 -1.40
C ILE A 327 -4.37 7.24 -0.73
N ASP A 328 -3.32 6.50 -0.97
CA ASP A 328 -2.01 6.74 -0.39
C ASP A 328 -1.20 7.83 -1.14
N GLU A 329 -1.61 8.21 -2.34
CA GLU A 329 -0.94 9.18 -3.22
C GLU A 329 -1.53 10.59 -3.12
N TYR A 330 -2.67 10.78 -2.44
CA TYR A 330 -3.28 12.10 -2.27
C TYR A 330 -2.34 13.16 -1.66
N PRO A 331 -1.47 12.86 -0.68
CA PRO A 331 -0.55 13.86 -0.15
C PRO A 331 0.30 14.54 -1.25
N VAL A 332 0.88 13.78 -2.16
CA VAL A 332 1.67 14.37 -3.25
C VAL A 332 0.80 14.95 -4.36
N ALA A 333 -0.43 14.44 -4.57
CA ALA A 333 -1.41 15.04 -5.47
C ALA A 333 -1.83 16.45 -4.99
N PHE A 334 -1.93 16.68 -3.68
CA PHE A 334 -2.19 18.00 -3.12
C PHE A 334 -1.06 19.00 -3.42
N VAL A 335 0.19 18.52 -3.49
CA VAL A 335 1.32 19.34 -3.93
C VAL A 335 1.20 19.68 -5.41
N ALA A 336 0.81 18.72 -6.27
CA ALA A 336 0.52 19.01 -7.67
C ALA A 336 -0.60 20.06 -7.84
N ALA A 337 -1.68 19.93 -7.06
CA ALA A 337 -2.77 20.87 -7.04
C ALA A 337 -2.36 22.28 -6.57
N ALA A 338 -1.41 22.37 -5.62
CA ALA A 338 -0.91 23.65 -5.12
C ALA A 338 -0.17 24.48 -6.19
N LEU A 339 0.35 23.84 -7.25
CA LEU A 339 0.99 24.53 -8.38
C LEU A 339 0.09 24.63 -9.61
N ALA A 340 -1.05 23.95 -9.63
CA ALA A 340 -1.98 24.00 -10.76
C ALA A 340 -2.58 25.40 -10.97
N GLU A 341 -3.09 25.66 -12.16
CA GLU A 341 -3.93 26.85 -12.42
C GLU A 341 -5.35 26.59 -11.92
N GLY A 342 -5.85 27.47 -11.04
CA GLY A 342 -7.21 27.41 -10.51
C GLY A 342 -7.37 26.51 -9.29
N ARG A 343 -8.61 26.19 -9.00
CA ARG A 343 -9.04 25.51 -7.77
C ARG A 343 -9.14 24.00 -7.96
N SER A 344 -8.66 23.25 -6.99
CA SER A 344 -8.89 21.79 -6.89
C SER A 344 -9.73 21.46 -5.66
N VAL A 345 -10.68 20.50 -5.81
CA VAL A 345 -11.57 20.07 -4.74
C VAL A 345 -11.50 18.55 -4.61
N PHE A 346 -11.01 18.05 -3.49
CA PHE A 346 -10.89 16.62 -3.21
C PHE A 346 -11.86 16.25 -2.09
N ARG A 347 -12.67 15.19 -2.31
CA ARG A 347 -13.70 14.71 -1.40
C ARG A 347 -13.65 13.19 -1.25
N GLY A 348 -14.34 12.65 -0.21
CA GLY A 348 -14.41 11.21 0.04
C GLY A 348 -13.09 10.62 0.53
N LEU A 349 -12.33 11.38 1.30
CA LEU A 349 -10.97 11.03 1.75
C LEU A 349 -10.89 10.77 3.26
N GLU A 350 -11.98 10.42 3.92
CA GLU A 350 -12.05 10.20 5.38
C GLU A 350 -11.02 9.14 5.84
N GLU A 351 -10.72 8.16 5.00
CA GLU A 351 -9.72 7.13 5.27
C GLU A 351 -8.31 7.71 5.51
N LEU A 352 -8.00 8.88 4.96
CA LEU A 352 -6.72 9.57 5.20
C LEU A 352 -6.56 10.06 6.64
N ARG A 353 -7.66 10.26 7.37
CA ARG A 353 -7.61 10.75 8.76
C ARG A 353 -7.16 9.70 9.76
N VAL A 354 -7.25 8.42 9.38
CA VAL A 354 -6.92 7.26 10.24
C VAL A 354 -5.71 6.46 9.77
N LYS A 355 -4.86 7.07 8.93
CA LYS A 355 -3.59 6.49 8.48
C LYS A 355 -2.48 6.65 9.55
N GLU A 356 -1.22 6.74 9.13
CA GLU A 356 -0.06 6.95 10.00
C GLU A 356 -0.17 8.27 10.79
N SER A 357 -0.79 9.26 10.16
CA SER A 357 -1.21 10.54 10.75
C SER A 357 -2.60 10.91 10.22
N ASP A 358 -3.24 11.95 10.74
CA ASP A 358 -4.33 12.63 10.02
C ASP A 358 -3.71 13.38 8.83
N ARG A 359 -3.67 12.68 7.68
CA ARG A 359 -3.01 13.20 6.47
C ARG A 359 -3.70 14.43 5.89
N ILE A 360 -5.03 14.55 6.04
CA ILE A 360 -5.76 15.75 5.58
C ILE A 360 -5.32 16.98 6.39
N ALA A 361 -5.41 16.89 7.72
CA ALA A 361 -5.03 17.99 8.60
C ALA A 361 -3.55 18.33 8.48
N THR A 362 -2.67 17.32 8.42
CA THR A 362 -1.22 17.52 8.33
C THR A 362 -0.82 18.18 7.01
N MET A 363 -1.39 17.75 5.88
CA MET A 363 -1.15 18.36 4.58
C MET A 363 -1.71 19.79 4.53
N ALA A 364 -2.93 20.03 5.03
CA ALA A 364 -3.52 21.36 5.06
C ALA A 364 -2.67 22.33 5.88
N GLN A 365 -2.20 21.90 7.05
CA GLN A 365 -1.31 22.71 7.90
C GLN A 365 0.02 23.02 7.20
N GLY A 366 0.65 22.02 6.60
CA GLY A 366 1.93 22.18 5.92
C GLY A 366 1.82 23.06 4.67
N LEU A 367 0.80 22.87 3.85
CA LEU A 367 0.57 23.70 2.65
C LEU A 367 0.34 25.17 3.02
N ARG A 368 -0.43 25.46 4.07
CA ARG A 368 -0.61 26.84 4.58
C ARG A 368 0.73 27.43 5.05
N ALA A 369 1.59 26.64 5.71
CA ALA A 369 2.89 27.09 6.20
C ALA A 369 3.84 27.51 5.07
N ILE A 370 3.68 26.97 3.86
CA ILE A 370 4.47 27.33 2.67
C ILE A 370 3.73 28.28 1.72
N GLY A 371 2.64 28.91 2.21
CA GLY A 371 1.95 30.02 1.52
C GLY A 371 0.84 29.59 0.56
N VAL A 372 0.36 28.34 0.60
CA VAL A 372 -0.77 27.87 -0.21
C VAL A 372 -2.09 28.16 0.50
N GLN A 373 -3.09 28.66 -0.23
CA GLN A 373 -4.44 28.83 0.29
C GLN A 373 -5.16 27.48 0.29
N VAL A 374 -5.57 27.02 1.49
CA VAL A 374 -6.17 25.71 1.69
C VAL A 374 -7.36 25.81 2.62
N GLU A 375 -8.47 25.18 2.25
CA GLU A 375 -9.62 24.92 3.11
C GLU A 375 -9.67 23.43 3.44
N GLU A 376 -9.59 23.09 4.72
CA GLU A 376 -9.75 21.73 5.21
C GLU A 376 -11.23 21.41 5.37
N LEU A 377 -11.66 20.27 4.82
CA LEU A 377 -13.01 19.73 4.94
C LEU A 377 -12.98 18.48 5.82
N GLU A 378 -14.13 18.04 6.33
CA GLU A 378 -14.25 16.83 7.13
C GLU A 378 -13.75 15.58 6.35
N ASP A 379 -14.16 15.48 5.08
CA ASP A 379 -13.89 14.36 4.16
C ASP A 379 -12.87 14.70 3.06
N GLY A 380 -12.14 15.83 3.18
CA GLY A 380 -11.25 16.22 2.09
C GLY A 380 -10.57 17.57 2.26
N ILE A 381 -10.23 18.19 1.12
CA ILE A 381 -9.45 19.43 1.09
C ILE A 381 -9.76 20.22 -0.20
N ILE A 382 -9.76 21.54 -0.09
CA ILE A 382 -9.79 22.47 -1.23
C ILE A 382 -8.46 23.20 -1.29
N ILE A 383 -7.89 23.30 -2.48
CA ILE A 383 -6.58 23.91 -2.71
C ILE A 383 -6.71 24.92 -3.84
N GLU A 384 -6.34 26.19 -3.57
CA GLU A 384 -6.18 27.22 -4.59
C GLU A 384 -4.74 27.14 -5.13
N GLY A 385 -4.61 26.80 -6.39
CA GLY A 385 -3.32 26.63 -7.04
C GLY A 385 -2.64 27.95 -7.38
N SER A 386 -1.31 27.94 -7.49
CA SER A 386 -0.50 29.14 -7.75
C SER A 386 -0.39 29.51 -9.24
N GLY A 387 -0.99 28.72 -10.17
CA GLY A 387 -0.84 28.92 -11.61
C GLY A 387 0.59 28.69 -12.10
N GLY A 388 1.31 27.76 -11.51
CA GLY A 388 2.71 27.45 -11.85
C GLY A 388 3.74 28.39 -11.21
N ALA A 389 3.29 29.40 -10.43
CA ALA A 389 4.23 30.25 -9.69
C ALA A 389 4.88 29.46 -8.54
N PRO A 390 6.22 29.60 -8.33
CA PRO A 390 6.89 28.93 -7.22
C PRO A 390 6.25 29.25 -5.87
N LEU A 391 6.09 28.22 -5.03
CA LEU A 391 5.53 28.37 -3.68
C LEU A 391 6.45 29.26 -2.80
N ALA A 392 5.91 29.88 -1.78
CA ALA A 392 6.71 30.73 -0.90
C ALA A 392 7.79 29.96 -0.18
N GLY A 393 7.46 28.82 0.41
CA GLY A 393 8.38 28.02 1.23
C GLY A 393 8.74 28.73 2.53
N GLY A 394 9.86 28.33 3.14
CA GLY A 394 10.48 29.03 4.28
C GLY A 394 9.95 28.67 5.66
N GLY A 395 9.06 27.71 5.77
CA GLY A 395 8.55 27.25 7.06
C GLY A 395 8.89 25.80 7.36
N PRO A 396 9.14 25.44 8.64
CA PRO A 396 9.31 24.05 9.04
C PRO A 396 7.98 23.28 8.94
N ILE A 397 8.03 22.06 8.41
CA ILE A 397 6.88 21.18 8.27
C ILE A 397 6.97 20.06 9.31
N ALA A 398 5.95 19.95 10.16
CA ALA A 398 5.83 18.83 11.08
C ALA A 398 5.27 17.60 10.35
N THR A 399 6.11 16.65 9.97
CA THR A 399 5.73 15.47 9.20
C THR A 399 5.00 14.40 10.01
N ARG A 400 5.00 14.50 11.34
CA ARG A 400 4.35 13.56 12.27
C ARG A 400 4.82 12.11 12.10
N LEU A 401 6.08 11.90 11.72
CA LEU A 401 6.66 10.60 11.38
C LEU A 401 5.95 9.89 10.22
N ASP A 402 5.17 10.62 9.41
CA ASP A 402 4.53 10.11 8.21
C ASP A 402 5.44 10.36 7.00
N HIS A 403 5.99 9.27 6.47
CA HIS A 403 6.90 9.30 5.32
C HIS A 403 6.26 9.91 4.07
N ARG A 404 4.94 9.77 3.87
CA ARG A 404 4.25 10.34 2.70
C ARG A 404 4.13 11.85 2.81
N ILE A 405 3.91 12.36 4.01
CA ILE A 405 3.93 13.81 4.27
C ILE A 405 5.35 14.34 4.01
N ALA A 406 6.37 13.68 4.58
CA ALA A 406 7.77 14.10 4.39
C ALA A 406 8.16 14.14 2.90
N MET A 407 7.89 13.09 2.14
CA MET A 407 8.21 13.04 0.72
C MET A 407 7.40 14.03 -0.12
N SER A 408 6.14 14.29 0.23
CA SER A 408 5.31 15.29 -0.47
C SER A 408 5.89 16.70 -0.30
N PHE A 409 6.32 17.06 0.91
CA PHE A 409 6.95 18.35 1.14
C PHE A 409 8.38 18.43 0.62
N ALA A 410 9.10 17.30 0.51
CA ALA A 410 10.36 17.25 -0.24
C ALA A 410 10.14 17.67 -1.71
N VAL A 411 9.09 17.14 -2.36
CA VAL A 411 8.71 17.55 -3.72
C VAL A 411 8.31 19.03 -3.77
N ALA A 412 7.52 19.51 -2.81
CA ALA A 412 7.14 20.93 -2.73
C ALA A 412 8.37 21.84 -2.61
N GLY A 413 9.41 21.41 -1.87
CA GLY A 413 10.67 22.15 -1.73
C GLY A 413 11.38 22.38 -3.06
N LEU A 414 11.32 21.43 -4.00
CA LEU A 414 11.96 21.53 -5.32
C LEU A 414 11.39 22.70 -6.18
N VAL A 415 10.21 23.19 -5.84
CA VAL A 415 9.47 24.25 -6.56
C VAL A 415 9.11 25.44 -5.65
N SER A 416 9.82 25.59 -4.53
CA SER A 416 9.63 26.67 -3.56
C SER A 416 10.77 27.67 -3.60
N LYS A 417 10.47 28.97 -3.38
CA LYS A 417 11.47 30.07 -3.38
C LYS A 417 12.46 29.97 -2.23
N ASN A 418 11.99 29.63 -1.02
CA ASN A 418 12.79 29.64 0.21
C ASN A 418 13.04 28.23 0.76
N GLY A 419 12.81 27.19 -0.03
CA GLY A 419 12.91 25.82 0.43
C GLY A 419 11.81 25.41 1.42
N VAL A 420 11.81 24.13 1.76
CA VAL A 420 10.86 23.52 2.71
C VAL A 420 11.60 22.51 3.59
#